data_b39350957dde24205e0436d699cd764c
#
_entry.id   b39350957dde24205e0436d699cd764c
#
_cell.length_a   1.000
_cell.length_b   1.000
_cell.length_c   1.000
_cell.angle_alpha   90.00
_cell.angle_beta   90.00
_cell.angle_gamma   90.00
#
_symmetry.space_group_name_H-M   'P 1'
#
loop_
_entity.id
_entity.type
_entity.pdbx_description
1 polymer ?
#
loop_
_entity_poly.entity_id
_entity_poly.type
_entity_poly.pdbx_seq_one_letter_code
_entity_poly.pdbx_strand_id
1 'polypeptide(L)'
;LEAAQRLLELDPGEAREKAAGNIANLWAKRAPQEAMEWAMTLEGDDRESAMSRALGGWASVEPEEAASFINDIPAEERTDSQVREVGRRWASQEPSKAAQWLTDQPESRGRTDAVGYAMWHWTNEDPGGAADWILEQPRGDFRDNGIASIAKATFEEDPSSAVTWAATIDNEKQREGSIERGVREWAKREPERAREWVQQNSNALSPEQATRLLEIQSESGQDQKR
;
A
#
# COMPACT_ATOMS: atom_id res chain seq x y z
N LEU A 1 -1.41 17.23 27.07
CA LEU A 1 -0.29 17.78 27.85
C LEU A 1 0.13 16.85 29.00
N GLU A 2 -0.77 16.43 29.90
CA GLU A 2 -0.41 15.56 31.03
C GLU A 2 0.24 14.23 30.60
N ALA A 3 -0.30 13.56 29.59
CA ALA A 3 0.26 12.32 29.04
C ALA A 3 1.67 12.53 28.45
N ALA A 4 1.92 13.66 27.81
CA ALA A 4 3.22 14.01 27.24
C ALA A 4 4.27 14.26 28.36
N GLN A 5 3.86 14.85 29.49
CA GLN A 5 4.73 15.04 30.65
C GLN A 5 5.11 13.71 31.31
N ARG A 6 4.16 12.79 31.45
CA ARG A 6 4.39 11.45 32.03
C ARG A 6 5.22 10.53 31.13
N LEU A 7 5.33 10.81 29.83
CA LEU A 7 6.14 10.00 28.92
C LEU A 7 7.60 9.89 29.41
N LEU A 8 8.16 11.00 29.88
CA LEU A 8 9.55 11.08 30.31
C LEU A 8 9.83 10.34 31.64
N GLU A 9 8.78 9.92 32.35
CA GLU A 9 8.89 9.06 33.52
C GLU A 9 9.09 7.58 33.17
N LEU A 10 8.85 7.20 31.90
CA LEU A 10 9.08 5.85 31.39
C LEU A 10 10.55 5.65 31.03
N ASP A 11 11.06 4.45 31.29
CA ASP A 11 12.39 4.06 30.84
C ASP A 11 12.46 4.09 29.28
N PRO A 12 13.62 4.51 28.71
CA PRO A 12 13.84 4.43 27.26
C PRO A 12 13.63 3.02 26.73
N GLY A 13 12.93 2.91 25.59
CA GLY A 13 12.67 1.63 24.93
C GLY A 13 11.33 1.58 24.23
N GLU A 14 11.00 0.43 23.67
CA GLU A 14 9.83 0.19 22.81
C GLU A 14 8.49 0.64 23.43
N ALA A 15 8.34 0.51 24.74
CA ALA A 15 7.12 0.94 25.43
C ALA A 15 6.96 2.47 25.43
N ARG A 16 8.07 3.22 25.66
CA ARG A 16 8.07 4.68 25.62
C ARG A 16 7.89 5.19 24.21
N GLU A 17 8.55 4.61 23.24
CA GLU A 17 8.40 4.90 21.82
C GLU A 17 6.93 4.74 21.37
N LYS A 18 6.30 3.61 21.67
CA LYS A 18 4.88 3.38 21.36
C LYS A 18 3.96 4.40 22.04
N ALA A 19 4.26 4.73 23.31
CA ALA A 19 3.49 5.74 24.04
C ALA A 19 3.63 7.13 23.41
N ALA A 20 4.85 7.53 23.03
CA ALA A 20 5.12 8.78 22.32
C ALA A 20 4.31 8.88 21.03
N GLY A 21 4.35 7.85 20.20
CA GLY A 21 3.59 7.80 18.95
C GLY A 21 2.07 7.87 19.19
N ASN A 22 1.53 7.16 20.17
CA ASN A 22 0.10 7.18 20.47
C ASN A 22 -0.37 8.55 20.99
N ILE A 23 0.40 9.19 21.85
CA ILE A 23 0.12 10.55 22.36
C ILE A 23 0.11 11.53 21.19
N ALA A 24 1.15 11.50 20.34
CA ALA A 24 1.29 12.35 19.18
C ALA A 24 0.10 12.19 18.22
N ASN A 25 -0.29 10.96 17.89
CA ASN A 25 -1.41 10.67 17.00
C ASN A 25 -2.74 11.24 17.51
N LEU A 26 -3.04 11.00 18.80
CA LEU A 26 -4.29 11.48 19.40
C LEU A 26 -4.33 13.01 19.53
N TRP A 27 -3.18 13.61 19.84
CA TRP A 27 -3.05 15.06 19.95
C TRP A 27 -3.19 15.73 18.58
N ALA A 28 -2.53 15.21 17.56
CA ALA A 28 -2.55 15.76 16.20
C ALA A 28 -3.93 15.78 15.54
N LYS A 29 -4.88 14.95 15.98
CA LYS A 29 -6.28 15.02 15.52
C LYS A 29 -7.03 16.26 15.98
N ARG A 30 -6.48 17.03 16.93
CA ARG A 30 -7.13 18.22 17.51
C ARG A 30 -6.27 19.46 17.38
N ALA A 31 -4.96 19.32 17.46
CA ALA A 31 -3.98 20.39 17.41
C ALA A 31 -2.70 19.87 16.73
N PRO A 32 -2.72 19.72 15.40
CA PRO A 32 -1.65 19.05 14.66
C PRO A 32 -0.30 19.76 14.79
N GLN A 33 -0.26 21.09 14.70
CA GLN A 33 0.97 21.86 14.81
C GLN A 33 1.59 21.71 16.20
N GLU A 34 0.79 21.79 17.28
CA GLU A 34 1.29 21.60 18.64
C GLU A 34 1.83 20.19 18.87
N ALA A 35 1.16 19.18 18.29
CA ALA A 35 1.61 17.80 18.37
C ALA A 35 2.95 17.57 17.64
N MET A 36 3.14 18.21 16.48
CA MET A 36 4.40 18.18 15.75
C MET A 36 5.51 18.93 16.48
N GLU A 37 5.24 20.13 17.02
CA GLU A 37 6.19 20.86 17.83
C GLU A 37 6.66 20.03 19.04
N TRP A 38 5.72 19.39 19.76
CA TRP A 38 6.07 18.50 20.84
C TRP A 38 6.90 17.31 20.39
N ALA A 39 6.54 16.63 19.28
CA ALA A 39 7.29 15.51 18.75
C ALA A 39 8.74 15.90 18.42
N MET A 40 8.96 17.12 17.93
CA MET A 40 10.30 17.66 17.65
C MET A 40 11.14 17.88 18.91
N THR A 41 10.53 18.01 20.10
CA THR A 41 11.28 18.13 21.37
C THR A 41 11.81 16.80 21.88
N LEU A 42 11.33 15.67 21.33
CA LEU A 42 11.80 14.33 21.68
C LEU A 42 13.12 14.01 20.98
N GLU A 43 13.76 12.91 21.37
CA GLU A 43 15.01 12.44 20.77
C GLU A 43 14.91 10.97 20.31
N GLY A 44 15.80 10.56 19.40
CA GLY A 44 15.93 9.17 18.94
C GLY A 44 14.63 8.59 18.39
N ASP A 45 14.39 7.32 18.73
CA ASP A 45 13.24 6.54 18.23
C ASP A 45 11.89 7.10 18.70
N ASP A 46 11.86 7.70 19.90
CA ASP A 46 10.66 8.37 20.42
C ASP A 46 10.23 9.53 19.52
N ARG A 47 11.20 10.34 19.05
CA ARG A 47 10.94 11.45 18.13
C ARG A 47 10.43 10.95 16.78
N GLU A 48 11.09 9.95 16.19
CA GLU A 48 10.70 9.40 14.90
C GLU A 48 9.29 8.81 14.96
N SER A 49 8.99 8.02 15.99
CA SER A 49 7.68 7.44 16.24
C SER A 49 6.61 8.52 16.44
N ALA A 50 6.89 9.52 17.27
CA ALA A 50 5.96 10.61 17.55
C ALA A 50 5.66 11.45 16.31
N MET A 51 6.68 11.84 15.54
CA MET A 51 6.49 12.62 14.30
C MET A 51 5.69 11.86 13.24
N SER A 52 6.05 10.60 12.98
CA SER A 52 5.33 9.76 12.02
C SER A 52 3.86 9.58 12.40
N ARG A 53 3.59 9.33 13.69
CA ARG A 53 2.24 9.14 14.20
C ARG A 53 1.43 10.43 14.30
N ALA A 54 2.07 11.56 14.59
CA ALA A 54 1.44 12.87 14.54
C ALA A 54 0.96 13.21 13.11
N LEU A 55 1.81 12.98 12.12
CA LEU A 55 1.44 13.13 10.71
C LEU A 55 0.26 12.24 10.31
N GLY A 56 0.25 10.99 10.78
CA GLY A 56 -0.88 10.10 10.57
C GLY A 56 -2.16 10.57 11.25
N GLY A 57 -2.07 11.13 12.45
CA GLY A 57 -3.18 11.75 13.16
C GLY A 57 -3.71 12.98 12.42
N TRP A 58 -2.83 13.86 11.98
CA TRP A 58 -3.14 15.03 11.18
C TRP A 58 -3.80 14.66 9.86
N ALA A 59 -3.17 13.80 9.07
CA ALA A 59 -3.70 13.34 7.78
C ALA A 59 -5.05 12.60 7.89
N SER A 60 -5.43 12.13 9.08
CA SER A 60 -6.76 11.51 9.30
C SER A 60 -7.89 12.52 9.44
N VAL A 61 -7.60 13.80 9.62
CA VAL A 61 -8.59 14.90 9.79
C VAL A 61 -8.41 15.97 8.74
N GLU A 62 -7.19 16.32 8.38
CA GLU A 62 -6.82 17.36 7.40
C GLU A 62 -5.69 16.83 6.50
N PRO A 63 -6.00 15.93 5.55
CA PRO A 63 -4.97 15.25 4.76
C PRO A 63 -4.21 16.20 3.81
N GLU A 64 -4.89 17.20 3.24
CA GLU A 64 -4.25 18.16 2.34
C GLU A 64 -3.23 19.04 3.07
N GLU A 65 -3.54 19.48 4.29
CA GLU A 65 -2.63 20.27 5.12
C GLU A 65 -1.44 19.44 5.60
N ALA A 66 -1.67 18.17 5.99
CA ALA A 66 -0.58 17.26 6.34
C ALA A 66 0.35 16.99 5.14
N ALA A 67 -0.21 16.85 3.94
CA ALA A 67 0.56 16.69 2.70
C ALA A 67 1.33 17.98 2.34
N SER A 68 0.73 19.14 2.55
CA SER A 68 1.40 20.44 2.37
C SER A 68 2.58 20.58 3.32
N PHE A 69 2.42 20.20 4.58
CA PHE A 69 3.51 20.20 5.55
C PHE A 69 4.69 19.29 5.11
N ILE A 70 4.40 18.11 4.53
CA ILE A 70 5.44 17.24 3.97
C ILE A 70 6.13 17.93 2.78
N ASN A 71 5.39 18.64 1.94
CA ASN A 71 5.96 19.33 0.79
C ASN A 71 6.90 20.49 1.18
N ASP A 72 6.71 21.09 2.35
CA ASP A 72 7.60 22.14 2.90
C ASP A 72 8.94 21.58 3.44
N ILE A 73 9.02 20.26 3.70
CA ILE A 73 10.28 19.58 4.05
C ILE A 73 11.11 19.40 2.76
N PRO A 74 12.42 19.73 2.75
CA PRO A 74 13.29 19.40 1.62
C PRO A 74 13.18 17.94 1.22
N ALA A 75 13.16 17.65 -0.09
CA ALA A 75 12.88 16.31 -0.60
C ALA A 75 13.83 15.24 -0.05
N GLU A 76 15.10 15.58 0.14
CA GLU A 76 16.15 14.73 0.70
C GLU A 76 16.02 14.47 2.21
N GLU A 77 15.22 15.27 2.91
CA GLU A 77 14.97 15.13 4.34
C GLU A 77 13.64 14.40 4.64
N ARG A 78 12.79 14.16 3.60
CA ARG A 78 11.53 13.43 3.76
C ARG A 78 11.82 11.97 3.99
N THR A 79 11.25 11.40 5.05
CA THR A 79 11.41 9.97 5.35
C THR A 79 10.33 9.12 4.70
N ASP A 80 10.66 7.86 4.41
CA ASP A 80 9.71 6.86 3.91
C ASP A 80 8.47 6.73 4.79
N SER A 81 8.64 6.79 6.11
CA SER A 81 7.55 6.66 7.07
C SER A 81 6.59 7.85 7.02
N GLN A 82 7.10 9.07 6.82
CA GLN A 82 6.28 10.28 6.70
C GLN A 82 5.41 10.24 5.44
N VAL A 83 6.02 10.00 4.27
CA VAL A 83 5.30 9.94 2.99
C VAL A 83 4.27 8.81 3.00
N ARG A 84 4.67 7.62 3.50
CA ARG A 84 3.77 6.46 3.59
C ARG A 84 2.57 6.73 4.50
N GLU A 85 2.78 7.31 5.69
CA GLU A 85 1.72 7.50 6.67
C GLU A 85 0.70 8.54 6.20
N VAL A 86 1.14 9.67 5.66
CA VAL A 86 0.25 10.69 5.07
C VAL A 86 -0.49 10.11 3.86
N GLY A 87 0.23 9.49 2.92
CA GLY A 87 -0.38 8.90 1.72
C GLY A 87 -1.44 7.83 2.04
N ARG A 88 -1.17 6.94 3.00
CA ARG A 88 -2.14 5.93 3.44
C ARG A 88 -3.39 6.53 4.08
N ARG A 89 -3.21 7.52 4.95
CA ARG A 89 -4.34 8.16 5.64
C ARG A 89 -5.21 8.94 4.68
N TRP A 90 -4.59 9.66 3.78
CA TRP A 90 -5.31 10.38 2.73
C TRP A 90 -6.02 9.42 1.78
N ALA A 91 -5.36 8.36 1.36
CA ALA A 91 -5.93 7.35 0.47
C ALA A 91 -7.22 6.69 1.00
N SER A 92 -7.39 6.60 2.31
CA SER A 92 -8.64 6.06 2.90
C SER A 92 -9.82 7.03 2.87
N GLN A 93 -9.61 8.28 2.46
CA GLN A 93 -10.63 9.34 2.39
C GLN A 93 -10.83 9.81 0.94
N GLU A 94 -9.74 10.11 0.25
CA GLU A 94 -9.73 10.65 -1.11
C GLU A 94 -8.59 9.96 -1.91
N PRO A 95 -8.80 8.70 -2.34
CA PRO A 95 -7.73 7.88 -2.90
C PRO A 95 -7.11 8.45 -4.17
N SER A 96 -7.91 9.07 -5.05
CA SER A 96 -7.42 9.70 -6.28
C SER A 96 -6.51 10.90 -6.01
N LYS A 97 -6.87 11.75 -5.05
CA LYS A 97 -6.03 12.89 -4.66
C LYS A 97 -4.73 12.43 -3.98
N ALA A 98 -4.82 11.43 -3.11
CA ALA A 98 -3.64 10.85 -2.48
C ALA A 98 -2.68 10.24 -3.52
N ALA A 99 -3.21 9.49 -4.49
CA ALA A 99 -2.44 8.93 -5.58
C ALA A 99 -1.72 10.03 -6.39
N GLN A 100 -2.41 11.10 -6.71
CA GLN A 100 -1.85 12.24 -7.43
C GLN A 100 -0.72 12.92 -6.63
N TRP A 101 -0.92 13.21 -5.34
CA TRP A 101 0.12 13.77 -4.48
C TRP A 101 1.36 12.88 -4.41
N LEU A 102 1.19 11.55 -4.40
CA LEU A 102 2.29 10.59 -4.35
C LEU A 102 3.15 10.64 -5.63
N THR A 103 2.64 11.08 -6.79
CA THR A 103 3.48 11.24 -7.99
C THR A 103 4.56 12.29 -7.82
N ASP A 104 4.30 13.31 -7.02
CA ASP A 104 5.20 14.44 -6.79
C ASP A 104 6.21 14.17 -5.65
N GLN A 105 6.08 13.04 -4.95
CA GLN A 105 7.02 12.68 -3.89
C GLN A 105 8.29 12.03 -4.46
N PRO A 106 9.45 12.19 -3.77
CA PRO A 106 10.68 11.51 -4.15
C PRO A 106 10.50 9.99 -4.25
N GLU A 107 11.26 9.38 -5.15
CA GLU A 107 11.28 7.92 -5.26
C GLU A 107 11.73 7.30 -3.94
N SER A 108 10.85 6.49 -3.36
CA SER A 108 11.07 5.87 -2.06
C SER A 108 10.15 4.66 -1.88
N ARG A 109 10.52 3.80 -0.94
CA ARG A 109 9.66 2.69 -0.56
C ARG A 109 8.35 3.18 0.07
N GLY A 110 8.41 4.26 0.85
CA GLY A 110 7.21 4.84 1.47
C GLY A 110 6.18 5.30 0.45
N ARG A 111 6.64 5.97 -0.63
CA ARG A 111 5.82 6.37 -1.79
C ARG A 111 5.20 5.16 -2.49
N THR A 112 6.03 4.14 -2.78
CA THR A 112 5.60 2.91 -3.46
C THR A 112 4.60 2.11 -2.64
N ASP A 113 4.80 1.99 -1.32
CA ASP A 113 3.85 1.32 -0.43
C ASP A 113 2.51 2.10 -0.38
N ALA A 114 2.56 3.44 -0.29
CA ALA A 114 1.37 4.27 -0.18
C ALA A 114 0.49 4.26 -1.44
N VAL A 115 1.08 4.23 -2.66
CA VAL A 115 0.29 4.13 -3.88
C VAL A 115 -0.51 2.83 -3.95
N GLY A 116 0.01 1.73 -3.42
CA GLY A 116 -0.74 0.49 -3.32
C GLY A 116 -2.02 0.64 -2.49
N TYR A 117 -1.95 1.38 -1.37
CA TYR A 117 -3.16 1.70 -0.59
C TYR A 117 -4.13 2.59 -1.38
N ALA A 118 -3.63 3.62 -2.04
CA ALA A 118 -4.46 4.51 -2.84
C ALA A 118 -5.17 3.74 -3.97
N MET A 119 -4.46 2.90 -4.70
CA MET A 119 -5.04 2.09 -5.77
C MET A 119 -6.05 1.08 -5.25
N TRP A 120 -5.81 0.46 -4.10
CA TRP A 120 -6.76 -0.47 -3.49
C TRP A 120 -8.09 0.23 -3.13
N HIS A 121 -8.04 1.39 -2.49
CA HIS A 121 -9.23 2.17 -2.14
C HIS A 121 -9.93 2.70 -3.40
N TRP A 122 -9.17 3.29 -4.33
CA TRP A 122 -9.72 3.86 -5.55
C TRP A 122 -10.39 2.81 -6.44
N THR A 123 -9.81 1.62 -6.56
CA THR A 123 -10.42 0.52 -7.32
C THR A 123 -11.77 0.09 -6.75
N ASN A 124 -11.95 0.12 -5.41
CA ASN A 124 -13.23 -0.19 -4.80
C ASN A 124 -14.29 0.93 -4.98
N GLU A 125 -13.87 2.17 -5.24
CA GLU A 125 -14.77 3.30 -5.45
C GLU A 125 -15.06 3.53 -6.93
N ASP A 126 -14.00 3.56 -7.76
CA ASP A 126 -14.04 3.79 -9.20
C ASP A 126 -12.94 2.95 -9.89
N PRO A 127 -13.22 1.69 -10.24
CA PRO A 127 -12.24 0.81 -10.86
C PRO A 127 -11.74 1.32 -12.22
N GLY A 128 -12.60 2.01 -12.99
CA GLY A 128 -12.23 2.57 -14.29
C GLY A 128 -11.22 3.70 -14.14
N GLY A 129 -11.51 4.68 -13.30
CA GLY A 129 -10.62 5.81 -13.04
C GLY A 129 -9.27 5.37 -12.45
N ALA A 130 -9.27 4.39 -11.53
CA ALA A 130 -8.04 3.83 -10.97
C ALA A 130 -7.17 3.15 -12.05
N ALA A 131 -7.81 2.38 -12.93
CA ALA A 131 -7.17 1.68 -14.02
C ALA A 131 -6.54 2.64 -15.03
N ASP A 132 -7.30 3.62 -15.52
CA ASP A 132 -6.84 4.59 -16.48
C ASP A 132 -5.64 5.39 -15.93
N TRP A 133 -5.76 5.86 -14.70
CA TRP A 133 -4.71 6.65 -14.05
C TRP A 133 -3.40 5.89 -13.86
N ILE A 134 -3.44 4.64 -13.36
CA ILE A 134 -2.21 3.87 -13.09
C ILE A 134 -1.49 3.49 -14.38
N LEU A 135 -2.22 3.26 -15.48
CA LEU A 135 -1.64 2.93 -16.78
C LEU A 135 -0.90 4.11 -17.44
N GLU A 136 -1.25 5.34 -17.07
CA GLU A 136 -0.57 6.55 -17.51
C GLU A 136 0.74 6.81 -16.75
N GLN A 137 0.95 6.14 -15.59
CA GLN A 137 2.17 6.34 -14.81
C GLN A 137 3.40 5.72 -15.51
N PRO A 138 4.59 6.32 -15.31
CA PRO A 138 5.85 5.74 -15.78
C PRO A 138 6.04 4.31 -15.25
N ARG A 139 6.64 3.47 -16.09
CA ARG A 139 7.00 2.10 -15.71
C ARG A 139 7.98 2.10 -14.51
N GLY A 140 7.81 1.14 -13.61
CA GLY A 140 8.63 0.97 -12.43
C GLY A 140 7.83 0.56 -11.20
N ASP A 141 8.49 0.49 -10.06
CA ASP A 141 7.95 -0.08 -8.81
C ASP A 141 6.66 0.62 -8.33
N PHE A 142 6.55 1.94 -8.56
CA PHE A 142 5.34 2.70 -8.21
C PHE A 142 4.11 2.19 -8.98
N ARG A 143 4.23 2.11 -10.32
CA ARG A 143 3.16 1.59 -11.20
C ARG A 143 2.87 0.12 -10.91
N ASP A 144 3.90 -0.69 -10.80
CA ASP A 144 3.78 -2.13 -10.55
C ASP A 144 3.06 -2.43 -9.23
N ASN A 145 3.37 -1.68 -8.17
CA ASN A 145 2.71 -1.85 -6.88
C ASN A 145 1.24 -1.38 -6.92
N GLY A 146 0.95 -0.31 -7.66
CA GLY A 146 -0.42 0.11 -7.94
C GLY A 146 -1.22 -0.96 -8.67
N ILE A 147 -0.66 -1.53 -9.76
CA ILE A 147 -1.28 -2.62 -10.52
C ILE A 147 -1.52 -3.87 -9.64
N ALA A 148 -0.53 -4.25 -8.82
CA ALA A 148 -0.69 -5.38 -7.89
C ALA A 148 -1.84 -5.16 -6.89
N SER A 149 -2.07 -3.91 -6.49
CA SER A 149 -3.15 -3.55 -5.58
C SER A 149 -4.51 -3.54 -6.26
N ILE A 150 -4.62 -3.11 -7.53
CA ILE A 150 -5.82 -3.27 -8.36
C ILE A 150 -6.15 -4.76 -8.51
N ALA A 151 -5.17 -5.58 -8.90
CA ALA A 151 -5.35 -7.02 -9.02
C ALA A 151 -5.89 -7.64 -7.72
N LYS A 152 -5.36 -7.22 -6.57
CA LYS A 152 -5.83 -7.69 -5.25
C LYS A 152 -7.27 -7.23 -4.94
N ALA A 153 -7.61 -5.98 -5.25
CA ALA A 153 -8.94 -5.43 -4.99
C ALA A 153 -10.02 -6.11 -5.85
N THR A 154 -9.69 -6.41 -7.12
CA THR A 154 -10.61 -7.03 -8.08
C THR A 154 -10.81 -8.52 -7.84
N PHE A 155 -9.91 -9.20 -7.14
CA PHE A 155 -9.81 -10.67 -7.09
C PHE A 155 -11.08 -11.37 -6.59
N GLU A 156 -11.75 -10.83 -5.58
CA GLU A 156 -12.94 -11.50 -4.98
C GLU A 156 -14.13 -11.49 -5.93
N GLU A 157 -14.28 -10.45 -6.74
CA GLU A 157 -15.39 -10.26 -7.68
C GLU A 157 -15.10 -10.89 -9.04
N ASP A 158 -13.89 -10.67 -9.57
CA ASP A 158 -13.46 -11.17 -10.89
C ASP A 158 -12.01 -11.64 -10.87
N PRO A 159 -11.77 -12.91 -10.48
CA PRO A 159 -10.43 -13.49 -10.47
C PRO A 159 -9.73 -13.45 -11.85
N SER A 160 -10.48 -13.57 -12.94
CA SER A 160 -9.93 -13.54 -14.31
C SER A 160 -9.31 -12.18 -14.61
N SER A 161 -10.05 -11.11 -14.35
CA SER A 161 -9.55 -9.74 -14.51
C SER A 161 -8.38 -9.46 -13.57
N ALA A 162 -8.45 -9.93 -12.32
CA ALA A 162 -7.37 -9.75 -11.35
C ALA A 162 -6.05 -10.36 -11.82
N VAL A 163 -6.07 -11.60 -12.33
CA VAL A 163 -4.87 -12.26 -12.85
C VAL A 163 -4.38 -11.59 -14.14
N THR A 164 -5.30 -11.10 -14.96
CA THR A 164 -4.97 -10.33 -16.16
C THR A 164 -4.27 -9.01 -15.78
N TRP A 165 -4.72 -8.31 -14.75
CA TRP A 165 -4.03 -7.16 -14.20
C TRP A 165 -2.62 -7.52 -13.72
N ALA A 166 -2.48 -8.58 -12.94
CA ALA A 166 -1.18 -9.05 -12.47
C ALA A 166 -0.20 -9.33 -13.63
N ALA A 167 -0.70 -9.80 -14.78
CA ALA A 167 0.12 -10.06 -15.96
C ALA A 167 0.69 -8.80 -16.62
N THR A 168 0.17 -7.61 -16.30
CA THR A 168 0.67 -6.33 -16.84
C THR A 168 1.79 -5.69 -15.98
N ILE A 169 2.18 -6.30 -14.86
CA ILE A 169 3.28 -5.87 -14.00
C ILE A 169 4.60 -5.99 -14.79
N ASP A 170 5.41 -4.93 -14.82
CA ASP A 170 6.68 -4.92 -15.55
C ASP A 170 7.76 -5.74 -14.82
N ASN A 171 7.85 -5.65 -13.49
CA ASN A 171 8.80 -6.43 -12.70
C ASN A 171 8.47 -7.93 -12.77
N GLU A 172 9.34 -8.71 -13.41
CA GLU A 172 9.13 -10.15 -13.69
C GLU A 172 8.83 -10.96 -12.43
N LYS A 173 9.63 -10.79 -11.38
CA LYS A 173 9.46 -11.54 -10.12
C LYS A 173 8.13 -11.20 -9.43
N GLN A 174 7.74 -9.92 -9.44
CA GLN A 174 6.46 -9.48 -8.87
C GLN A 174 5.28 -9.96 -9.70
N ARG A 175 5.37 -9.89 -11.03
CA ARG A 175 4.39 -10.42 -11.98
C ARG A 175 4.16 -11.90 -11.76
N GLU A 176 5.24 -12.70 -11.81
CA GLU A 176 5.17 -14.16 -11.61
C GLU A 176 4.53 -14.52 -10.27
N GLY A 177 4.97 -13.89 -9.19
CA GLY A 177 4.43 -14.14 -7.85
C GLY A 177 2.96 -13.74 -7.70
N SER A 178 2.55 -12.66 -8.36
CA SER A 178 1.16 -12.18 -8.33
C SER A 178 0.24 -13.09 -9.15
N ILE A 179 0.66 -13.49 -10.34
CA ILE A 179 -0.08 -14.45 -11.18
C ILE A 179 -0.20 -15.80 -10.47
N GLU A 180 0.91 -16.34 -9.95
CA GLU A 180 0.90 -17.66 -9.29
C GLU A 180 -0.08 -17.67 -8.10
N ARG A 181 -0.06 -16.64 -7.27
CA ARG A 181 -0.97 -16.49 -6.14
C ARG A 181 -2.42 -16.40 -6.60
N GLY A 182 -2.69 -15.54 -7.59
CA GLY A 182 -4.04 -15.34 -8.13
C GLY A 182 -4.61 -16.61 -8.76
N VAL A 183 -3.87 -17.26 -9.65
CA VAL A 183 -4.30 -18.51 -10.31
C VAL A 183 -4.52 -19.62 -9.28
N ARG A 184 -3.65 -19.77 -8.29
CA ARG A 184 -3.76 -20.79 -7.25
C ARG A 184 -5.03 -20.62 -6.39
N GLU A 185 -5.33 -19.39 -5.99
CA GLU A 185 -6.56 -19.09 -5.23
C GLU A 185 -7.82 -19.23 -6.11
N TRP A 186 -7.77 -18.79 -7.36
CA TRP A 186 -8.88 -18.95 -8.30
C TRP A 186 -9.18 -20.42 -8.59
N ALA A 187 -8.17 -21.24 -8.79
CA ALA A 187 -8.30 -22.68 -9.05
C ALA A 187 -9.03 -23.45 -7.92
N LYS A 188 -9.02 -22.95 -6.69
CA LYS A 188 -9.80 -23.55 -5.59
C LYS A 188 -11.32 -23.42 -5.79
N ARG A 189 -11.76 -22.38 -6.49
CA ARG A 189 -13.17 -22.08 -6.74
C ARG A 189 -13.62 -22.55 -8.12
N GLU A 190 -12.80 -22.29 -9.15
CA GLU A 190 -13.13 -22.50 -10.56
C GLU A 190 -11.92 -23.09 -11.32
N PRO A 191 -11.53 -24.35 -11.08
CA PRO A 191 -10.30 -24.94 -11.61
C PRO A 191 -10.20 -24.94 -13.14
N GLU A 192 -11.32 -25.21 -13.84
CA GLU A 192 -11.32 -25.25 -15.31
C GLU A 192 -11.12 -23.86 -15.93
N ARG A 193 -11.76 -22.82 -15.38
CA ARG A 193 -11.60 -21.45 -15.85
C ARG A 193 -10.19 -20.90 -15.61
N ALA A 194 -9.62 -21.23 -14.43
CA ALA A 194 -8.24 -20.87 -14.12
C ALA A 194 -7.26 -21.56 -15.07
N ARG A 195 -7.52 -22.84 -15.44
CA ARG A 195 -6.72 -23.58 -16.43
C ARG A 195 -6.81 -22.96 -17.83
N GLU A 196 -8.00 -22.63 -18.27
CA GLU A 196 -8.23 -21.98 -19.57
C GLU A 196 -7.46 -20.66 -19.65
N TRP A 197 -7.48 -19.85 -18.58
CA TRP A 197 -6.73 -18.60 -18.53
C TRP A 197 -5.22 -18.84 -18.69
N VAL A 198 -4.64 -19.80 -17.98
CA VAL A 198 -3.20 -20.14 -18.09
C VAL A 198 -2.84 -20.57 -19.52
N GLN A 199 -3.68 -21.36 -20.17
CA GLN A 199 -3.46 -21.80 -21.55
C GLN A 199 -3.53 -20.65 -22.55
N GLN A 200 -4.49 -19.74 -22.39
CA GLN A 200 -4.70 -18.58 -23.27
C GLN A 200 -3.64 -17.50 -23.09
N ASN A 201 -3.06 -17.37 -21.89
CA ASN A 201 -2.10 -16.33 -21.53
C ASN A 201 -0.67 -16.87 -21.34
N SER A 202 -0.32 -17.98 -21.99
CA SER A 202 1.00 -18.60 -21.89
C SER A 202 2.16 -17.69 -22.31
N ASN A 203 1.90 -16.68 -23.12
CA ASN A 203 2.87 -15.66 -23.53
C ASN A 203 3.23 -14.65 -22.41
N ALA A 204 2.39 -14.53 -21.38
CA ALA A 204 2.65 -13.69 -20.20
C ALA A 204 3.38 -14.46 -19.08
N LEU A 205 3.62 -15.77 -19.26
CA LEU A 205 4.20 -16.69 -18.31
C LEU A 205 5.54 -17.24 -18.82
N SER A 206 6.47 -17.57 -17.92
CA SER A 206 7.59 -18.42 -18.30
C SER A 206 7.10 -19.86 -18.56
N PRO A 207 7.79 -20.64 -19.41
CA PRO A 207 7.41 -22.05 -19.65
C PRO A 207 7.34 -22.89 -18.38
N GLU A 208 8.27 -22.65 -17.46
CA GLU A 208 8.31 -23.31 -16.14
C GLU A 208 7.13 -22.91 -15.28
N GLN A 209 6.75 -21.62 -15.29
CA GLN A 209 5.59 -21.12 -14.54
C GLN A 209 4.30 -21.71 -15.10
N ALA A 210 4.11 -21.69 -16.42
CA ALA A 210 2.93 -22.27 -17.06
C ALA A 210 2.75 -23.75 -16.72
N THR A 211 3.82 -24.55 -16.82
CA THR A 211 3.81 -25.96 -16.46
C THR A 211 3.42 -26.17 -15.00
N ARG A 212 4.07 -25.46 -14.08
CA ARG A 212 3.79 -25.53 -12.64
C ARG A 212 2.35 -25.18 -12.30
N LEU A 213 1.78 -24.12 -12.93
CA LEU A 213 0.40 -23.71 -12.70
C LEU A 213 -0.61 -24.75 -13.23
N LEU A 214 -0.32 -25.42 -14.35
CA LEU A 214 -1.18 -26.48 -14.89
C LEU A 214 -1.13 -27.75 -14.03
N GLU A 215 0.00 -28.08 -13.40
CA GLU A 215 0.14 -29.21 -12.49
C GLU A 215 -0.64 -29.00 -11.19
N ILE A 216 -0.56 -27.85 -10.55
CA ILE A 216 -1.30 -27.49 -9.32
C ILE A 216 -2.82 -27.68 -9.54
N GLN A 217 -3.32 -27.33 -10.70
CA GLN A 217 -4.74 -27.46 -11.03
C GLN A 217 -5.19 -28.89 -11.23
N SER A 218 -4.28 -29.79 -11.67
CA SER A 218 -4.60 -31.22 -11.83
C SER A 218 -4.79 -31.92 -10.48
N GLU A 219 -4.06 -31.50 -9.44
CA GLU A 219 -4.17 -32.04 -8.09
C GLU A 219 -5.46 -31.58 -7.39
N SER A 220 -5.82 -30.29 -7.55
CA SER A 220 -7.03 -29.72 -6.97
C SER A 220 -8.32 -30.31 -7.55
N GLY A 221 -8.31 -30.72 -8.82
CA GLY A 221 -9.45 -31.37 -9.49
C GLY A 221 -9.67 -32.85 -9.12
N GLN A 222 -8.67 -33.51 -8.54
CA GLN A 222 -8.78 -34.90 -8.09
C GLN A 222 -9.37 -35.01 -6.67
N ASP A 223 -9.12 -34.04 -5.81
CA ASP A 223 -9.64 -34.03 -4.44
C ASP A 223 -11.16 -33.69 -4.37
N GLN A 224 -11.71 -32.98 -5.37
CA GLN A 224 -13.16 -32.70 -5.45
C GLN A 224 -13.99 -33.86 -5.99
N LYS A 225 -13.37 -34.94 -6.51
CA LYS A 225 -14.08 -36.11 -7.04
C LYS A 225 -14.04 -37.31 -6.08
N ARG A 226 -13.54 -37.16 -4.88
CA ARG A 226 -13.55 -38.15 -3.79
C ARG A 226 -14.52 -37.73 -2.69
#